data_881e6fe5b9191ff5ff1ff832d2a47da0
#
_entry.id   881e6fe5b9191ff5ff1ff832d2a47da0
#
_cell.length_a   1.000
_cell.length_b   1.000
_cell.length_c   1.000
_cell.angle_alpha   90.00
_cell.angle_beta   90.00
_cell.angle_gamma   90.00
#
_symmetry.space_group_name_H-M   'P 1'
#
loop_
_entity.id
_entity.type
_entity.pdbx_description
1 polymer ?
#
loop_
_entity_poly.entity_id
_entity_poly.type
_entity_poly.pdbx_seq_one_letter_code
_entity_poly.pdbx_strand_id
1 'polypeptide(L)'
;AMAATVGGLAPQGELVIIGATFDPLPISPGDLLFGNFSVIGHPSGTSADIEDTMHFAVQSGVRARTEEKPLAEAAEAYAAMDEGRARYRMVLTM
;
A
#
# COMPACT_ATOMS: atom_id res chain seq x y z
N ALA A 1 4.26 9.29 9.02
CA ALA A 1 3.26 8.27 9.37
C ALA A 1 3.89 6.89 9.56
N MET A 2 4.62 6.32 8.58
CA MET A 2 5.19 4.96 8.66
C MET A 2 6.06 4.70 9.89
N ALA A 3 6.98 5.60 10.26
CA ALA A 3 7.84 5.43 11.45
C ALA A 3 7.04 5.24 12.75
N ALA A 4 5.88 5.90 12.87
CA ALA A 4 5.04 5.79 14.06
C ALA A 4 4.39 4.41 14.22
N THR A 5 4.32 3.59 13.16
CA THR A 5 3.74 2.24 13.24
C THR A 5 4.64 1.25 13.98
N VAL A 6 5.95 1.51 14.04
CA VAL A 6 6.92 0.67 14.76
C VAL A 6 6.54 0.54 16.23
N GLY A 7 6.10 1.65 16.87
CA GLY A 7 5.67 1.63 18.27
C GLY A 7 4.40 0.82 18.56
N GLY A 8 3.68 0.41 17.53
CA GLY A 8 2.49 -0.44 17.63
C GLY A 8 2.75 -1.93 17.37
N LEU A 9 4.00 -2.31 17.05
CA LEU A 9 4.34 -3.69 16.80
C LEU A 9 4.36 -4.52 18.11
N ALA A 10 3.85 -5.73 18.04
CA ALA A 10 4.07 -6.71 19.12
C ALA A 10 5.54 -7.18 19.12
N PRO A 11 6.06 -7.71 20.24
CA PRO A 11 7.41 -8.27 20.28
C PRO A 11 7.66 -9.24 19.12
N GLN A 12 8.81 -9.11 18.48
CA GLN A 12 9.18 -9.83 17.24
C GLN A 12 8.33 -9.45 16.02
N GLY A 13 7.61 -8.34 16.08
CA GLY A 13 6.79 -7.85 14.98
C GLY A 13 7.61 -7.36 13.79
N GLU A 14 6.99 -7.40 12.62
CA GLU A 14 7.59 -7.01 11.35
C GLU A 14 6.79 -5.89 10.69
N LEU A 15 7.48 -4.82 10.29
CA LEU A 15 6.93 -3.76 9.46
C LEU A 15 7.29 -4.03 7.99
N VAL A 16 6.29 -4.39 7.20
CA VAL A 16 6.46 -4.61 5.76
C VAL A 16 6.14 -3.33 4.99
N ILE A 17 7.12 -2.79 4.28
CA ILE A 17 6.97 -1.60 3.45
C ILE A 17 6.61 -2.03 2.02
N ILE A 18 5.41 -1.68 1.59
CA ILE A 18 4.89 -1.96 0.24
C ILE A 18 4.69 -0.69 -0.60
N GLY A 19 4.77 0.49 0.01
CA GLY A 19 4.63 1.77 -0.67
C GLY A 19 5.96 2.50 -0.82
N ALA A 20 6.27 2.96 -2.02
CA ALA A 20 7.52 3.69 -2.28
C ALA A 20 7.40 5.16 -1.86
N THR A 21 8.38 5.64 -1.11
CA THR A 21 8.67 7.05 -0.87
C THR A 21 10.18 7.24 -0.88
N PHE A 22 10.64 8.42 -1.27
CA PHE A 22 12.06 8.77 -1.21
C PHE A 22 12.41 9.52 0.08
N ASP A 23 11.43 9.81 0.92
CA ASP A 23 11.67 10.42 2.23
C ASP A 23 12.31 9.40 3.17
N PRO A 24 13.30 9.80 3.97
CA PRO A 24 13.91 8.93 4.97
C PRO A 24 12.86 8.41 5.96
N LEU A 25 12.97 7.13 6.32
CA LEU A 25 12.18 6.52 7.38
C LEU A 25 12.98 6.58 8.70
N PRO A 26 12.71 7.56 9.58
CA PRO A 26 13.44 7.72 10.84
C PRO A 26 12.99 6.66 11.85
N ILE A 27 13.80 5.63 12.02
CA ILE A 27 13.64 4.57 13.02
C ILE A 27 14.93 4.50 13.84
N SER A 28 14.81 4.54 15.16
CA SER A 28 15.95 4.39 16.04
C SER A 28 16.41 2.93 16.08
N PRO A 29 17.74 2.64 16.04
CA PRO A 29 18.24 1.30 16.28
C PRO A 29 17.75 0.70 17.60
N GLY A 30 17.56 1.53 18.65
CA GLY A 30 17.02 1.10 19.93
C GLY A 30 15.58 0.56 19.82
N ASP A 31 14.75 1.20 19.02
CA ASP A 31 13.38 0.74 18.81
C ASP A 31 13.34 -0.67 18.21
N LEU A 32 14.22 -0.94 17.26
CA LEU A 32 14.33 -2.27 16.65
C LEU A 32 14.90 -3.30 17.62
N LEU A 33 15.96 -2.93 18.34
CA LEU A 33 16.70 -3.84 19.23
C LEU A 33 15.84 -4.32 20.41
N PHE A 34 15.19 -3.39 21.12
CA PHE A 34 14.44 -3.72 22.34
C PHE A 34 13.14 -4.46 22.08
N GLY A 35 12.53 -4.25 20.91
CA GLY A 35 11.32 -4.97 20.50
C GLY A 35 11.61 -6.24 19.70
N ASN A 36 12.88 -6.47 19.33
CA ASN A 36 13.27 -7.48 18.33
C ASN A 36 12.44 -7.32 17.04
N PHE A 37 12.28 -6.08 16.60
CA PHE A 37 11.49 -5.74 15.43
C PHE A 37 12.31 -5.85 14.15
N SER A 38 11.65 -6.17 13.05
CA SER A 38 12.22 -6.08 11.71
C SER A 38 11.47 -5.10 10.83
N VAL A 39 12.19 -4.49 9.90
CA VAL A 39 11.64 -3.64 8.85
C VAL A 39 12.14 -4.17 7.52
N ILE A 40 11.21 -4.58 6.66
CA ILE A 40 11.54 -5.13 5.36
C ILE A 40 10.78 -4.39 4.24
N GLY A 41 11.42 -4.27 3.08
CA GLY A 41 10.76 -3.82 1.86
C GLY A 41 10.25 -5.02 1.07
N HIS A 42 9.01 -4.92 0.56
CA HIS A 42 8.44 -5.93 -0.32
C HIS A 42 7.98 -5.26 -1.61
N PRO A 43 8.61 -5.55 -2.76
CA PRO A 43 8.14 -5.06 -4.04
C PRO A 43 6.81 -5.73 -4.41
N SER A 44 6.03 -5.08 -5.26
CA SER A 44 4.88 -5.74 -5.88
C SER A 44 5.35 -7.02 -6.57
N GLY A 45 4.59 -8.10 -6.48
CA GLY A 45 4.96 -9.43 -6.94
C GLY A 45 5.26 -9.54 -8.44
N THR A 46 5.62 -10.73 -8.85
CA THR A 46 5.84 -11.10 -10.24
C THR A 46 4.51 -11.18 -11.02
N SER A 47 4.58 -11.39 -12.34
CA SER A 47 3.38 -11.63 -13.14
C SER A 47 2.60 -12.87 -12.68
N ALA A 48 3.28 -13.90 -12.18
CA ALA A 48 2.64 -15.09 -11.62
C ALA A 48 1.86 -14.75 -10.33
N ASP A 49 2.46 -13.95 -9.44
CA ASP A 49 1.77 -13.51 -8.21
C ASP A 49 0.51 -12.67 -8.52
N ILE A 50 0.56 -11.88 -9.59
CA ILE A 50 -0.60 -11.10 -10.05
C ILE A 50 -1.69 -12.02 -10.58
N GLU A 51 -1.34 -13.03 -11.37
CA GLU A 51 -2.27 -14.03 -11.89
C GLU A 51 -2.94 -14.78 -10.75
N ASP A 52 -2.18 -15.27 -9.79
CA ASP A 52 -2.69 -15.97 -8.61
C ASP A 52 -3.62 -15.06 -7.77
N THR A 53 -3.26 -13.79 -7.63
CA THR A 53 -4.10 -12.79 -6.94
C THR A 53 -5.45 -12.61 -7.66
N MET A 54 -5.44 -12.54 -8.99
CA MET A 54 -6.67 -12.42 -9.78
C MET A 54 -7.54 -13.68 -9.67
N HIS A 55 -6.94 -14.86 -9.73
CA HIS A 55 -7.65 -16.11 -9.49
C HIS A 55 -8.26 -16.17 -8.10
N PHE A 56 -7.51 -15.81 -7.08
CA PHE A 56 -8.00 -15.73 -5.71
C PHE A 56 -9.17 -14.74 -5.56
N ALA A 57 -9.06 -13.56 -6.17
CA ALA A 57 -10.12 -12.55 -6.14
C ALA A 57 -11.43 -13.07 -6.75
N VAL A 58 -11.35 -13.79 -7.87
CA VAL A 58 -12.52 -14.42 -8.50
C VAL A 58 -13.13 -15.50 -7.60
N GLN A 59 -12.30 -16.39 -7.05
CA GLN A 59 -12.77 -17.51 -6.23
C GLN A 59 -13.39 -17.05 -4.90
N SER A 60 -12.82 -16.03 -4.27
CA SER A 60 -13.25 -15.52 -2.97
C SER A 60 -14.26 -14.36 -3.05
N GLY A 61 -14.58 -13.89 -4.26
CA GLY A 61 -15.51 -12.77 -4.47
C GLY A 61 -14.97 -11.41 -4.00
N VAL A 62 -13.66 -11.31 -3.75
CA VAL A 62 -13.01 -10.05 -3.35
C VAL A 62 -13.00 -9.08 -4.54
N ARG A 63 -13.41 -7.85 -4.31
CA ARG A 63 -13.38 -6.77 -5.31
C ARG A 63 -12.72 -5.53 -4.74
N ALA A 64 -11.92 -4.86 -5.57
CA ALA A 64 -11.41 -3.55 -5.24
C ALA A 64 -12.56 -2.54 -5.14
N ARG A 65 -12.46 -1.60 -4.22
CA ARG A 65 -13.33 -0.41 -4.21
C ARG A 65 -12.76 0.61 -5.17
N THR A 66 -13.52 0.94 -6.19
CA THR A 66 -13.12 1.87 -7.24
C THR A 66 -14.10 3.03 -7.34
N GLU A 67 -13.58 4.19 -7.72
CA GLU A 67 -14.36 5.34 -8.19
C GLU A 67 -14.04 5.53 -9.67
N GLU A 68 -15.07 5.54 -10.50
CA GLU A 68 -14.91 5.64 -11.95
C GLU A 68 -15.11 7.09 -12.41
N LYS A 69 -14.26 7.52 -13.33
CA LYS A 69 -14.33 8.81 -14.00
C LYS A 69 -14.12 8.64 -15.49
N PRO A 70 -14.83 9.39 -16.36
CA PRO A 70 -14.52 9.37 -17.78
C PRO A 70 -13.12 9.91 -18.04
N LEU A 71 -12.46 9.43 -19.08
CA LEU A 71 -11.11 9.87 -19.45
C LEU A 71 -10.98 11.39 -19.58
N ALA A 72 -12.05 12.07 -20.01
CA ALA A 72 -12.07 13.53 -20.10
C ALA A 72 -11.86 14.24 -18.73
N GLU A 73 -12.14 13.55 -17.63
CA GLU A 73 -11.96 14.06 -16.26
C GLU A 73 -10.65 13.52 -15.60
N ALA A 74 -9.69 13.06 -16.39
CA ALA A 74 -8.46 12.46 -15.88
C ALA A 74 -7.68 13.41 -14.92
N ALA A 75 -7.66 14.71 -15.20
CA ALA A 75 -7.00 15.68 -14.33
C ALA A 75 -7.64 15.77 -12.95
N GLU A 76 -8.98 15.73 -12.88
CA GLU A 76 -9.73 15.72 -11.61
C GLU A 76 -9.52 14.40 -10.85
N ALA A 77 -9.55 13.28 -11.56
CA ALA A 77 -9.29 11.97 -10.98
C ALA A 77 -7.88 11.89 -10.38
N TYR A 78 -6.88 12.43 -11.08
CA TYR A 78 -5.51 12.51 -10.58
C TYR A 78 -5.41 13.39 -9.32
N ALA A 79 -6.01 14.57 -9.34
CA ALA A 79 -6.04 15.46 -8.19
C ALA A 79 -6.70 14.80 -6.97
N ALA A 80 -7.80 14.06 -7.16
CA ALA A 80 -8.46 13.34 -6.09
C ALA A 80 -7.58 12.24 -5.48
N MET A 81 -6.78 11.56 -6.31
CA MET A 81 -5.80 10.56 -5.85
C MET A 81 -4.65 11.24 -5.08
N ASP A 82 -4.06 12.29 -5.62
CA ASP A 82 -2.91 12.98 -5.05
C ASP A 82 -3.24 13.63 -3.70
N GLU A 83 -4.44 14.18 -3.57
CA GLU A 83 -4.96 14.77 -2.34
C GLU A 83 -5.51 13.73 -1.34
N GLY A 84 -5.45 12.45 -1.64
CA GLY A 84 -5.95 11.37 -0.77
C GLY A 84 -7.47 11.33 -0.60
N ARG A 85 -8.23 11.93 -1.52
CA ARG A 85 -9.70 11.94 -1.51
C ARG A 85 -10.31 10.68 -2.13
N ALA A 86 -9.57 9.95 -2.97
CA ALA A 86 -10.05 8.73 -3.60
C ALA A 86 -10.36 7.60 -2.59
N ARG A 87 -11.47 6.87 -2.80
CA ARG A 87 -11.94 5.78 -1.93
C ARG A 87 -12.22 4.49 -2.73
N TYR A 88 -11.19 3.72 -3.15
CA TYR A 88 -9.78 3.95 -2.83
C TYR A 88 -8.92 4.00 -4.08
N ARG A 89 -9.48 3.62 -5.23
CA ARG A 89 -8.79 3.60 -6.51
C ARG A 89 -9.60 4.37 -7.54
N MET A 90 -8.98 5.39 -8.15
CA MET A 90 -9.56 6.04 -9.32
C MET A 90 -9.33 5.18 -10.56
N VAL A 91 -10.37 4.97 -11.34
CA VAL A 91 -10.35 4.23 -12.61
C VAL A 91 -10.88 5.15 -13.70
N LEU A 92 -10.14 5.29 -14.79
CA LEU A 92 -10.57 6.05 -15.95
C LEU A 92 -11.26 5.11 -16.94
N THR A 93 -12.44 5.50 -17.37
CA THR A 93 -13.22 4.77 -18.40
C THR A 93 -13.17 5.52 -19.73
N MET A 94 -13.10 4.77 -20.83
CA MET A 94 -13.11 5.30 -22.20
C MET A 94 -14.50 5.24 -22.81
#